data_96d2fcbd00ad6d255ecc27a154089686
#
_entry.id   96d2fcbd00ad6d255ecc27a154089686
#
_cell.length_a   1.000
_cell.length_b   1.000
_cell.length_c   1.000
_cell.angle_alpha   90.00
_cell.angle_beta   90.00
_cell.angle_gamma   90.00
#
_symmetry.space_group_name_H-M   'P 1'
#
loop_
_entity.id
_entity.type
_entity.pdbx_description
1 polymer ?
#
loop_
_entity_poly.entity_id
_entity_poly.type
_entity_poly.pdbx_seq_one_letter_code
_entity_poly.pdbx_strand_id
1 'polypeptide(L)'
;MITSRRGFLSRAAALAPFTVMKRFRWLGASPVAGPIRLEPAPSSCGLDFVLRNGAQGRKYQVETLPGGLGVIDFDGDGWPDLFCVNGAALPSLVKTGKEYWNRLYRNNRDGTFSDVTEKAGLAGQGYGMGVAVGDYNNDGHEDLFVVGVHGNQLCRNNGDGTFTDVTEQAGLSAPSLKKFWSIAAAWIDYDSDGRLDLFISNYCDWDAVSDPVCGGYCHPDVYRAEPMQLFHNNGDGTFTQVTAKEGFPEVLGKGMGIAMADFAGDGRPGLFVANDNARNLLLRATGNGFQEIGTEAEVAYNGDGRNISGMGADFGDIDGDGRPDLVMTGLRNETYEVFLNRFLNEGGGGFEDGSASTGLLALSRAWSGWGCGLVDLDNDGWLDLFVAGGGFEAKDAQGNRIFRNAGGKFADVSYAAGKEFAAARLHRGAVFADFDHDGRIDVAVTAIGERIELWWNRSPRKQWLQLRLKGRQSNRSAIGAQVSCKSASRTQTRCVTSCVGYASSSDLTVHFGLGADRKAGVEIRWPSGMVQNLGTVEANQRLNVEEPSGRGS
;
A
#
# COMPACT_ATOMS: atom_id res chain seq x y z
N MET A 1 -53.13 -41.17 38.38
CA MET A 1 -53.23 -41.00 39.86
C MET A 1 -52.44 -39.73 40.14
N ILE A 2 -53.08 -38.52 40.27
CA ILE A 2 -53.63 -37.97 41.50
C ILE A 2 -52.44 -37.77 42.49
N THR A 3 -52.03 -36.59 42.93
CA THR A 3 -52.63 -35.34 43.47
C THR A 3 -51.54 -34.30 43.70
N SER A 4 -51.60 -33.00 43.34
CA SER A 4 -52.25 -31.84 43.97
C SER A 4 -51.84 -31.51 45.42
N ARG A 5 -51.30 -30.27 45.62
CA ARG A 5 -51.81 -29.13 46.47
C ARG A 5 -50.64 -28.22 46.88
N ARG A 6 -50.61 -26.94 46.51
CA ARG A 6 -51.19 -25.71 47.11
C ARG A 6 -50.80 -25.41 48.57
N GLY A 7 -50.30 -24.21 48.79
CA GLY A 7 -50.33 -23.47 50.06
C GLY A 7 -49.30 -22.37 50.10
N PHE A 8 -49.61 -21.16 49.68
CA PHE A 8 -49.88 -19.92 50.45
C PHE A 8 -48.87 -19.57 51.57
N LEU A 9 -48.18 -18.46 51.43
CA LEU A 9 -48.39 -17.28 52.24
C LEU A 9 -47.47 -16.11 51.84
N SER A 10 -48.15 -14.97 51.66
CA SER A 10 -47.66 -13.62 51.42
C SER A 10 -46.86 -13.06 52.60
N ARG A 11 -45.78 -12.32 52.34
CA ARG A 11 -45.44 -11.11 53.10
C ARG A 11 -44.78 -10.09 52.17
N ALA A 12 -45.46 -8.96 52.02
CA ALA A 12 -44.95 -7.75 51.42
C ALA A 12 -43.95 -7.08 52.35
N ALA A 13 -42.82 -6.68 51.81
CA ALA A 13 -41.96 -5.67 52.40
C ALA A 13 -41.47 -4.76 51.26
N ALA A 14 -42.00 -3.53 51.29
CA ALA A 14 -41.57 -2.45 50.45
C ALA A 14 -40.16 -1.99 50.82
N LEU A 15 -39.26 -1.96 49.87
CA LEU A 15 -37.99 -1.25 50.00
C LEU A 15 -37.72 -0.47 48.73
N ALA A 16 -37.48 0.83 48.93
CA ALA A 16 -37.26 1.87 47.98
C ALA A 16 -36.05 1.63 47.04
N PRO A 17 -36.04 2.21 45.85
CA PRO A 17 -34.93 2.05 44.92
C PRO A 17 -33.79 3.01 45.26
N PHE A 18 -32.66 2.50 45.69
CA PHE A 18 -31.40 3.24 45.66
C PHE A 18 -30.72 3.00 44.29
N THR A 19 -31.05 3.91 43.35
CA THR A 19 -30.33 4.01 42.07
C THR A 19 -29.02 4.75 42.29
N VAL A 20 -27.96 4.03 42.62
CA VAL A 20 -26.60 4.59 42.49
C VAL A 20 -26.11 4.31 41.09
N MET A 21 -26.46 5.19 40.14
CA MET A 21 -25.75 5.31 38.90
C MET A 21 -24.34 5.83 39.20
N LYS A 22 -23.36 4.92 39.37
CA LYS A 22 -21.95 5.27 39.22
C LYS A 22 -21.75 5.69 37.77
N ARG A 23 -21.75 7.02 37.51
CA ARG A 23 -21.17 7.57 36.30
C ARG A 23 -19.72 7.12 36.24
N PHE A 24 -19.44 6.08 35.45
CA PHE A 24 -18.08 5.86 34.94
C PHE A 24 -17.73 7.11 34.13
N ARG A 25 -17.06 8.06 34.79
CA ARG A 25 -16.26 9.06 34.07
C ARG A 25 -15.16 8.25 33.38
N TRP A 26 -15.26 8.09 32.09
CA TRP A 26 -14.08 7.91 31.28
C TRP A 26 -13.14 9.07 31.62
N LEU A 27 -12.15 8.83 32.43
CA LEU A 27 -10.97 9.66 32.49
C LEU A 27 -10.34 9.52 31.11
N GLY A 28 -10.70 10.38 30.21
CA GLY A 28 -9.96 10.58 28.97
C GLY A 28 -8.52 10.82 29.39
N ALA A 29 -7.63 9.88 29.18
CA ALA A 29 -6.22 10.16 29.22
C ALA A 29 -6.03 11.38 28.32
N SER A 30 -5.47 12.45 28.85
CA SER A 30 -5.01 13.56 28.03
C SER A 30 -4.17 12.96 26.93
N PRO A 31 -4.37 13.32 25.65
CA PRO A 31 -3.53 12.80 24.60
C PRO A 31 -2.09 13.12 24.98
N VAL A 32 -1.32 12.09 25.28
CA VAL A 32 0.13 12.22 25.42
C VAL A 32 0.58 12.71 24.06
N ALA A 33 1.18 13.90 24.01
CA ALA A 33 1.77 14.40 22.77
C ALA A 33 2.73 13.33 22.26
N GLY A 34 2.32 12.60 21.23
CA GLY A 34 3.13 11.53 20.66
C GLY A 34 4.39 12.12 20.00
N PRO A 35 5.44 11.33 19.81
CA PRO A 35 6.64 11.77 19.11
C PRO A 35 6.38 12.05 17.62
N ILE A 36 5.30 11.54 17.03
CA ILE A 36 4.94 11.74 15.62
C ILE A 36 4.12 13.03 15.48
N ARG A 37 4.60 13.92 14.61
CA ARG A 37 3.96 15.18 14.29
C ARG A 37 3.93 15.37 12.77
N LEU A 38 2.74 15.53 12.20
CA LEU A 38 2.53 15.83 10.80
C LEU A 38 1.92 17.23 10.65
N GLU A 39 2.42 18.01 9.71
CA GLU A 39 1.91 19.33 9.37
C GLU A 39 1.44 19.35 7.91
N PRO A 40 0.22 19.86 7.61
CA PRO A 40 -0.25 19.91 6.24
C PRO A 40 0.61 20.89 5.42
N ALA A 41 0.93 20.52 4.19
CA ALA A 41 1.53 21.44 3.25
C ALA A 41 0.58 22.63 2.99
N PRO A 42 1.10 23.85 2.86
CA PRO A 42 0.26 25.01 2.60
C PRO A 42 -0.41 24.89 1.22
N SER A 43 -1.59 25.50 1.06
CA SER A 43 -2.30 25.50 -0.22
C SER A 43 -1.49 26.10 -1.38
N SER A 44 -0.48 26.91 -1.08
CA SER A 44 0.47 27.49 -2.03
C SER A 44 1.58 26.53 -2.45
N CYS A 45 1.64 25.30 -1.95
CA CYS A 45 2.68 24.34 -2.35
C CYS A 45 2.58 23.86 -3.80
N GLY A 46 1.52 24.22 -4.54
CA GLY A 46 1.38 23.90 -5.97
C GLY A 46 0.62 22.59 -6.26
N LEU A 47 0.37 21.74 -5.27
CA LEU A 47 -0.42 20.51 -5.45
C LEU A 47 -1.92 20.85 -5.46
N ASP A 48 -2.53 20.98 -6.62
CA ASP A 48 -3.94 21.34 -6.79
C ASP A 48 -4.82 20.19 -7.31
N PHE A 49 -4.27 18.99 -7.40
CA PHE A 49 -5.00 17.78 -7.82
C PHE A 49 -6.24 17.54 -6.97
N VAL A 50 -7.38 17.32 -7.63
CA VAL A 50 -8.62 16.88 -6.99
C VAL A 50 -9.02 15.53 -7.56
N LEU A 51 -9.18 14.53 -6.69
CA LEU A 51 -9.59 13.20 -7.10
C LEU A 51 -11.06 13.20 -7.53
N ARG A 52 -11.30 12.99 -8.82
CA ARG A 52 -12.63 12.95 -9.44
C ARG A 52 -13.03 11.52 -9.77
N ASN A 53 -14.14 11.07 -9.20
CA ASN A 53 -14.67 9.72 -9.43
C ASN A 53 -15.82 9.67 -10.45
N GLY A 54 -16.17 10.79 -11.09
CA GLY A 54 -17.23 10.86 -12.10
C GLY A 54 -18.65 10.63 -11.59
N ALA A 55 -18.87 10.60 -10.27
CA ALA A 55 -20.16 10.31 -9.66
C ALA A 55 -21.26 11.28 -10.13
N GLN A 56 -22.40 10.73 -10.57
CA GLN A 56 -23.58 11.45 -11.04
C GLN A 56 -24.87 11.00 -10.35
N GLY A 57 -24.75 10.34 -9.18
CA GLY A 57 -25.87 9.88 -8.35
C GLY A 57 -26.40 8.50 -8.69
N ARG A 58 -25.88 7.79 -9.70
CA ARG A 58 -26.23 6.41 -10.04
C ARG A 58 -25.67 5.41 -9.01
N LYS A 59 -24.59 5.78 -8.31
CA LYS A 59 -23.87 4.94 -7.34
C LYS A 59 -23.28 3.68 -7.99
N TYR A 60 -22.55 3.85 -9.08
CA TYR A 60 -21.72 2.81 -9.65
C TYR A 60 -20.62 2.38 -8.65
N GLN A 61 -20.37 1.08 -8.54
CA GLN A 61 -19.31 0.58 -7.64
C GLN A 61 -17.95 1.22 -7.93
N VAL A 62 -17.66 1.49 -9.18
CA VAL A 62 -16.42 2.12 -9.64
C VAL A 62 -16.17 3.49 -9.01
N GLU A 63 -17.22 4.22 -8.61
CA GLU A 63 -17.10 5.56 -7.99
C GLU A 63 -16.37 5.52 -6.63
N THR A 64 -16.31 4.34 -6.00
CA THR A 64 -15.80 4.20 -4.63
C THR A 64 -14.30 3.92 -4.55
N LEU A 65 -13.65 3.55 -5.68
CA LEU A 65 -12.34 2.90 -5.68
C LEU A 65 -11.15 3.70 -6.26
N PRO A 66 -11.30 4.79 -7.04
CA PRO A 66 -10.13 5.48 -7.60
C PRO A 66 -9.31 6.18 -6.52
N GLY A 67 -8.01 6.37 -6.76
CA GLY A 67 -7.20 7.20 -5.86
C GLY A 67 -5.73 6.85 -5.75
N GLY A 68 -5.18 6.02 -6.63
CA GLY A 68 -3.78 5.63 -6.61
C GLY A 68 -2.81 6.79 -6.80
N LEU A 69 -1.67 6.69 -6.16
CA LEU A 69 -0.55 7.64 -6.20
C LEU A 69 0.76 6.91 -6.55
N GLY A 70 1.67 7.60 -7.24
CA GLY A 70 3.03 7.14 -7.49
C GLY A 70 4.05 8.17 -7.08
N VAL A 71 5.08 7.76 -6.37
CA VAL A 71 6.30 8.56 -6.18
C VAL A 71 7.30 8.14 -7.23
N ILE A 72 7.85 9.09 -7.95
CA ILE A 72 8.74 8.88 -9.09
C ILE A 72 9.80 9.98 -9.14
N ASP A 73 11.04 9.65 -9.49
CA ASP A 73 12.08 10.62 -9.88
C ASP A 73 12.12 10.69 -11.42
N PHE A 74 11.13 11.39 -12.02
CA PHE A 74 10.91 11.29 -13.45
C PHE A 74 11.96 12.01 -14.30
N ASP A 75 12.63 13.01 -13.75
CA ASP A 75 13.68 13.77 -14.46
C ASP A 75 15.11 13.40 -14.00
N GLY A 76 15.26 12.40 -13.11
CA GLY A 76 16.54 11.87 -12.65
C GLY A 76 17.33 12.83 -11.77
N ASP A 77 16.66 13.82 -11.15
CA ASP A 77 17.32 14.85 -10.36
C ASP A 77 17.56 14.45 -8.89
N GLY A 78 17.09 13.26 -8.51
CA GLY A 78 17.25 12.65 -7.19
C GLY A 78 16.19 13.08 -6.17
N TRP A 79 15.22 13.93 -6.56
CA TRP A 79 14.11 14.35 -5.70
C TRP A 79 12.83 13.60 -6.05
N PRO A 80 12.05 13.18 -5.04
CA PRO A 80 10.80 12.49 -5.30
C PRO A 80 9.75 13.44 -5.86
N ASP A 81 9.22 13.10 -7.03
CA ASP A 81 8.09 13.74 -7.68
C ASP A 81 6.80 12.96 -7.39
N LEU A 82 5.65 13.52 -7.73
CA LEU A 82 4.37 12.92 -7.39
C LEU A 82 3.47 12.75 -8.61
N PHE A 83 3.06 11.51 -8.89
CA PHE A 83 2.06 11.18 -9.91
C PHE A 83 0.73 10.80 -9.25
N CYS A 84 -0.36 11.41 -9.71
CA CYS A 84 -1.72 11.23 -9.18
C CYS A 84 -2.62 10.65 -10.27
N VAL A 85 -3.22 9.49 -9.99
CA VAL A 85 -4.17 8.83 -10.91
C VAL A 85 -5.58 9.36 -10.65
N ASN A 86 -6.31 9.70 -11.72
CA ASN A 86 -7.67 10.24 -11.63
C ASN A 86 -8.70 9.34 -12.32
N GLY A 87 -9.93 9.37 -11.85
CA GLY A 87 -11.06 8.76 -12.53
C GLY A 87 -11.40 9.43 -13.86
N ALA A 88 -12.61 9.22 -14.35
CA ALA A 88 -13.12 9.80 -15.58
C ALA A 88 -14.63 10.05 -15.50
N ALA A 89 -15.22 10.62 -16.54
CA ALA A 89 -16.67 10.80 -16.61
C ALA A 89 -17.38 9.44 -16.70
N LEU A 90 -18.47 9.27 -15.96
CA LEU A 90 -19.34 8.10 -16.01
C LEU A 90 -20.61 8.41 -16.82
N PRO A 91 -21.19 7.44 -17.53
CA PRO A 91 -20.72 6.04 -17.68
C PRO A 91 -19.68 5.83 -18.77
N SER A 92 -19.22 6.88 -19.46
CA SER A 92 -18.37 6.79 -20.66
C SER A 92 -16.96 6.29 -20.40
N LEU A 93 -16.47 6.36 -19.15
CA LEU A 93 -15.09 6.05 -18.74
C LEU A 93 -14.01 6.91 -19.46
N VAL A 94 -14.41 8.07 -19.98
CA VAL A 94 -13.52 8.96 -20.76
C VAL A 94 -13.20 10.22 -19.96
N LYS A 95 -11.97 10.68 -20.04
CA LYS A 95 -11.53 11.97 -19.48
C LYS A 95 -12.01 13.11 -20.36
N THR A 96 -13.20 13.64 -20.05
CA THR A 96 -13.89 14.66 -20.85
C THR A 96 -13.35 16.08 -20.67
N GLY A 97 -12.51 16.30 -19.67
CA GLY A 97 -11.91 17.61 -19.37
C GLY A 97 -10.69 17.51 -18.49
N LYS A 98 -9.97 18.64 -18.34
CA LYS A 98 -8.73 18.73 -17.54
C LYS A 98 -8.95 18.37 -16.04
N GLU A 99 -10.16 18.46 -15.55
CA GLU A 99 -10.54 18.07 -14.17
C GLU A 99 -10.42 16.57 -13.89
N TYR A 100 -10.44 15.74 -14.94
CA TYR A 100 -10.24 14.30 -14.87
C TYR A 100 -8.82 13.85 -15.21
N TRP A 101 -7.93 14.76 -15.63
CA TRP A 101 -6.58 14.37 -15.97
C TRP A 101 -5.86 13.75 -14.78
N ASN A 102 -5.03 12.76 -15.02
CA ASN A 102 -3.95 12.42 -14.11
C ASN A 102 -3.06 13.64 -13.95
N ARG A 103 -2.23 13.68 -12.91
CA ARG A 103 -1.28 14.80 -12.73
C ARG A 103 0.10 14.25 -12.41
N LEU A 104 1.11 14.86 -13.04
CA LEU A 104 2.51 14.75 -12.66
C LEU A 104 2.98 16.08 -12.10
N TYR A 105 3.43 16.06 -10.85
CA TYR A 105 3.96 17.21 -10.15
C TYR A 105 5.44 17.06 -9.95
N ARG A 106 6.22 17.97 -10.53
CA ARG A 106 7.65 18.08 -10.29
C ARG A 106 7.91 18.74 -8.94
N ASN A 107 8.78 18.15 -8.12
CA ASN A 107 9.28 18.73 -6.88
C ASN A 107 10.29 19.86 -7.19
N ASN A 108 10.01 21.10 -6.76
CA ASN A 108 10.87 22.26 -6.99
C ASN A 108 12.01 22.38 -5.98
N ARG A 109 12.16 21.42 -5.02
CA ARG A 109 13.21 21.38 -3.98
C ARG A 109 13.12 22.49 -2.94
N ASP A 110 12.03 23.24 -2.90
CA ASP A 110 11.78 24.35 -1.96
C ASP A 110 10.47 24.16 -1.17
N GLY A 111 9.91 22.95 -1.17
CA GLY A 111 8.63 22.62 -0.57
C GLY A 111 7.43 22.96 -1.45
N THR A 112 7.66 23.31 -2.71
CA THR A 112 6.62 23.56 -3.72
C THR A 112 6.72 22.56 -4.87
N PHE A 113 5.62 22.44 -5.63
CA PHE A 113 5.50 21.53 -6.77
C PHE A 113 4.96 22.28 -7.99
N SER A 114 5.37 21.84 -9.18
CA SER A 114 4.90 22.37 -10.45
C SER A 114 4.16 21.29 -11.24
N ASP A 115 2.94 21.57 -11.70
CA ASP A 115 2.22 20.68 -12.63
C ASP A 115 2.93 20.66 -13.98
N VAL A 116 3.46 19.51 -14.37
CA VAL A 116 4.16 19.27 -15.64
C VAL A 116 3.41 18.28 -16.53
N THR A 117 2.18 17.91 -16.17
CA THR A 117 1.36 16.87 -16.81
C THR A 117 1.24 17.02 -18.32
N GLU A 118 0.89 18.22 -18.79
CA GLU A 118 0.65 18.47 -20.21
C GLU A 118 1.96 18.35 -21.02
N LYS A 119 3.05 18.88 -20.48
CA LYS A 119 4.39 18.78 -21.08
C LYS A 119 4.87 17.33 -21.09
N ALA A 120 4.63 16.58 -20.02
CA ALA A 120 5.02 15.18 -19.89
C ALA A 120 4.17 14.22 -20.73
N GLY A 121 2.99 14.64 -21.22
CA GLY A 121 2.08 13.78 -21.99
C GLY A 121 1.28 12.78 -21.13
N LEU A 122 1.10 13.05 -19.84
CA LEU A 122 0.54 12.10 -18.85
C LEU A 122 -0.89 12.40 -18.41
N ALA A 123 -1.68 13.12 -19.21
CA ALA A 123 -3.09 13.40 -18.90
C ALA A 123 -3.94 12.11 -18.69
N GLY A 124 -3.56 11.01 -19.33
CA GLY A 124 -4.29 9.73 -19.31
C GLY A 124 -5.52 9.75 -20.23
N GLN A 125 -6.13 8.60 -20.47
CA GLN A 125 -7.26 8.47 -21.39
C GLN A 125 -8.53 7.89 -20.74
N GLY A 126 -8.39 6.84 -19.90
CA GLY A 126 -9.48 6.09 -19.30
C GLY A 126 -9.72 6.42 -17.83
N TYR A 127 -10.58 5.65 -17.22
CA TYR A 127 -10.87 5.70 -15.79
C TYR A 127 -9.75 5.01 -15.02
N GLY A 128 -8.82 5.80 -14.46
CA GLY A 128 -7.67 5.30 -13.72
C GLY A 128 -8.00 4.90 -12.29
N MET A 129 -7.29 3.89 -11.79
CA MET A 129 -7.39 3.37 -10.43
C MET A 129 -6.09 3.49 -9.67
N GLY A 130 -5.02 2.88 -10.16
CA GLY A 130 -3.74 2.78 -9.50
C GLY A 130 -2.55 2.93 -10.44
N VAL A 131 -1.35 2.88 -9.87
CA VAL A 131 -0.09 2.99 -10.61
C VAL A 131 1.00 2.15 -9.96
N ALA A 132 1.88 1.57 -10.79
CA ALA A 132 3.16 0.99 -10.40
C ALA A 132 4.30 1.77 -11.06
N VAL A 133 5.35 2.09 -10.29
CA VAL A 133 6.55 2.83 -10.73
C VAL A 133 7.74 1.86 -10.78
N GLY A 134 8.52 1.89 -11.87
CA GLY A 134 9.72 1.08 -12.03
C GLY A 134 10.32 1.21 -13.43
N ASP A 135 11.60 0.98 -13.56
CA ASP A 135 12.34 0.99 -14.84
C ASP A 135 12.21 -0.41 -15.49
N TYR A 136 11.13 -0.61 -16.29
CA TYR A 136 10.80 -1.91 -16.84
C TYR A 136 11.75 -2.35 -17.99
N ASN A 137 12.36 -1.38 -18.65
CA ASN A 137 13.24 -1.63 -19.80
C ASN A 137 14.75 -1.53 -19.47
N ASN A 138 15.08 -1.26 -18.19
CA ASN A 138 16.44 -1.11 -17.66
C ASN A 138 17.25 0.02 -18.34
N ASP A 139 16.60 1.10 -18.84
CA ASP A 139 17.26 2.24 -19.47
C ASP A 139 17.76 3.31 -18.48
N GLY A 140 17.40 3.18 -17.21
CA GLY A 140 17.80 4.08 -16.13
C GLY A 140 16.81 5.18 -15.82
N HIS A 141 15.63 5.17 -16.45
CA HIS A 141 14.51 6.09 -16.21
C HIS A 141 13.32 5.31 -15.66
N GLU A 142 12.67 5.86 -14.64
CA GLU A 142 11.49 5.23 -14.05
C GLU A 142 10.27 5.45 -14.94
N ASP A 143 9.56 4.36 -15.21
CA ASP A 143 8.36 4.30 -16.04
C ASP A 143 7.09 4.19 -15.16
N LEU A 144 5.93 4.41 -15.77
CA LEU A 144 4.63 4.32 -15.12
C LEU A 144 3.76 3.25 -15.78
N PHE A 145 3.24 2.33 -14.99
CA PHE A 145 2.14 1.46 -15.42
C PHE A 145 0.86 1.86 -14.67
N VAL A 146 -0.06 2.51 -15.38
CA VAL A 146 -1.34 2.98 -14.84
C VAL A 146 -2.40 1.93 -15.10
N VAL A 147 -3.08 1.46 -14.04
CA VAL A 147 -4.19 0.53 -14.14
C VAL A 147 -5.53 1.25 -14.04
N GLY A 148 -6.55 0.67 -14.66
CA GLY A 148 -7.87 1.29 -14.70
C GLY A 148 -9.00 0.35 -15.11
N VAL A 149 -10.15 0.94 -15.35
CA VAL A 149 -11.36 0.24 -15.79
C VAL A 149 -11.32 0.08 -17.30
N HIS A 150 -11.34 -1.15 -17.78
CA HIS A 150 -11.37 -1.51 -19.21
C HIS A 150 -10.18 -0.99 -20.01
N GLY A 151 -9.03 -0.77 -19.35
CA GLY A 151 -7.80 -0.36 -20.00
C GLY A 151 -6.70 0.04 -19.03
N ASN A 152 -5.52 -0.47 -19.29
CA ASN A 152 -4.29 -0.11 -18.59
C ASN A 152 -3.38 0.64 -19.55
N GLN A 153 -2.38 1.36 -19.03
CA GLN A 153 -1.49 2.19 -19.83
C GLN A 153 -0.04 2.04 -19.34
N LEU A 154 0.87 1.64 -20.23
CA LEU A 154 2.31 1.66 -19.99
C LEU A 154 2.90 2.93 -20.60
N CYS A 155 3.37 3.83 -19.76
CA CYS A 155 4.00 5.08 -20.12
C CYS A 155 5.51 4.99 -19.91
N ARG A 156 6.26 4.85 -21.01
CA ARG A 156 7.72 4.84 -20.98
C ARG A 156 8.26 6.26 -20.82
N ASN A 157 9.15 6.45 -19.87
CA ASN A 157 9.89 7.70 -19.68
C ASN A 157 10.97 7.85 -20.77
N ASN A 158 10.99 8.96 -21.48
CA ASN A 158 11.96 9.21 -22.55
C ASN A 158 13.29 9.82 -22.06
N GLY A 159 13.43 10.10 -20.75
CA GLY A 159 14.61 10.72 -20.15
C GLY A 159 14.78 12.22 -20.44
N ASP A 160 13.81 12.84 -21.10
CA ASP A 160 13.81 14.27 -21.44
C ASP A 160 12.67 15.07 -20.76
N GLY A 161 12.02 14.43 -19.76
CA GLY A 161 10.88 14.96 -19.04
C GLY A 161 9.54 14.74 -19.75
N THR A 162 9.50 13.88 -20.77
CA THR A 162 8.28 13.44 -21.47
C THR A 162 8.11 11.95 -21.40
N PHE A 163 6.87 11.47 -21.62
CA PHE A 163 6.54 10.04 -21.64
C PHE A 163 5.87 9.67 -22.97
N THR A 164 6.08 8.43 -23.38
CA THR A 164 5.43 7.83 -24.55
C THR A 164 4.54 6.67 -24.10
N ASP A 165 3.26 6.69 -24.51
CA ASP A 165 2.38 5.53 -24.34
C ASP A 165 2.85 4.41 -25.27
N VAL A 166 3.34 3.33 -24.69
CA VAL A 166 3.86 2.15 -25.41
C VAL A 166 2.98 0.91 -25.20
N THR A 167 1.78 1.06 -24.65
CA THR A 167 0.88 -0.05 -24.27
C THR A 167 0.63 -1.02 -25.41
N GLU A 168 0.36 -0.51 -26.61
CA GLU A 168 0.11 -1.34 -27.79
C GLU A 168 1.39 -2.04 -28.25
N GLN A 169 2.50 -1.32 -28.30
CA GLN A 169 3.81 -1.86 -28.70
C GLN A 169 4.30 -2.93 -27.74
N ALA A 170 4.00 -2.76 -26.44
CA ALA A 170 4.34 -3.71 -25.40
C ALA A 170 3.45 -4.98 -25.37
N GLY A 171 2.41 -5.06 -26.22
CA GLY A 171 1.49 -6.19 -26.25
C GLY A 171 0.43 -6.18 -25.14
N LEU A 172 0.27 -5.06 -24.41
CA LEU A 172 -0.62 -4.93 -23.26
C LEU A 172 -2.01 -4.34 -23.62
N SER A 173 -2.32 -4.15 -24.91
CA SER A 173 -3.58 -3.55 -25.37
C SER A 173 -4.55 -4.53 -26.05
N ALA A 174 -4.27 -5.85 -26.01
CA ALA A 174 -5.13 -6.86 -26.65
C ALA A 174 -6.60 -6.72 -26.20
N PRO A 175 -7.59 -6.94 -27.11
CA PRO A 175 -9.00 -6.79 -26.77
C PRO A 175 -9.44 -7.64 -25.56
N SER A 176 -8.83 -8.82 -25.38
CA SER A 176 -9.06 -9.70 -24.23
C SER A 176 -8.63 -9.08 -22.90
N LEU A 177 -7.71 -8.11 -22.91
CA LEU A 177 -7.20 -7.41 -21.73
C LEU A 177 -8.05 -6.18 -21.38
N LYS A 178 -8.73 -5.59 -22.35
CA LYS A 178 -9.55 -4.36 -22.19
C LYS A 178 -10.88 -4.58 -21.47
N LYS A 179 -11.21 -5.79 -21.07
CA LYS A 179 -12.43 -6.10 -20.32
C LYS A 179 -12.27 -6.04 -18.81
N PHE A 180 -11.04 -6.04 -18.31
CA PHE A 180 -10.76 -6.12 -16.89
C PHE A 180 -10.89 -4.78 -16.20
N TRP A 181 -11.33 -4.83 -14.96
CA TRP A 181 -11.22 -3.73 -14.02
C TRP A 181 -10.04 -3.98 -13.10
N SER A 182 -8.91 -3.35 -13.42
CA SER A 182 -7.66 -3.47 -12.67
C SER A 182 -7.58 -2.38 -11.59
N ILE A 183 -7.20 -2.73 -10.36
CA ILE A 183 -7.10 -1.80 -9.23
C ILE A 183 -5.65 -1.47 -8.93
N ALA A 184 -4.78 -2.47 -8.88
CA ALA A 184 -3.38 -2.30 -8.53
C ALA A 184 -2.47 -3.11 -9.48
N ALA A 185 -1.21 -2.73 -9.54
CA ALA A 185 -0.17 -3.48 -10.23
C ALA A 185 1.12 -3.47 -9.43
N ALA A 186 2.00 -4.41 -9.70
CA ALA A 186 3.33 -4.49 -9.13
C ALA A 186 4.34 -4.90 -10.20
N TRP A 187 5.49 -4.24 -10.19
CA TRP A 187 6.68 -4.71 -10.87
C TRP A 187 7.39 -5.72 -9.99
N ILE A 188 7.79 -6.84 -10.56
CA ILE A 188 8.44 -7.94 -9.86
C ILE A 188 9.34 -8.71 -10.83
N ASP A 189 10.52 -9.11 -10.39
CA ASP A 189 11.39 -10.03 -11.12
C ASP A 189 11.15 -11.44 -10.53
N TYR A 190 10.11 -12.15 -11.05
CA TYR A 190 9.68 -13.41 -10.44
C TYR A 190 10.57 -14.61 -10.79
N ASP A 191 11.27 -14.55 -11.91
CA ASP A 191 12.14 -15.64 -12.41
C ASP A 191 13.64 -15.33 -12.23
N SER A 192 13.97 -14.16 -11.66
CA SER A 192 15.33 -13.70 -11.35
C SER A 192 16.21 -13.54 -12.59
N ASP A 193 15.63 -13.08 -13.70
CA ASP A 193 16.37 -12.84 -14.95
C ASP A 193 16.91 -11.40 -15.06
N GLY A 194 16.65 -10.54 -14.07
CA GLY A 194 17.11 -9.15 -14.00
C GLY A 194 16.22 -8.17 -14.75
N ARG A 195 15.01 -8.58 -15.14
CA ARG A 195 14.00 -7.73 -15.77
C ARG A 195 12.76 -7.65 -14.89
N LEU A 196 12.06 -6.53 -14.95
CA LEU A 196 10.82 -6.36 -14.21
C LEU A 196 9.65 -6.92 -15.04
N ASP A 197 9.05 -7.97 -14.51
CA ASP A 197 7.77 -8.52 -14.96
C ASP A 197 6.60 -7.73 -14.36
N LEU A 198 5.40 -7.94 -14.89
CA LEU A 198 4.23 -7.17 -14.49
C LEU A 198 3.14 -8.07 -13.91
N PHE A 199 2.80 -7.84 -12.64
CA PHE A 199 1.63 -8.43 -12.00
C PHE A 199 0.49 -7.42 -11.93
N ILE A 200 -0.74 -7.83 -12.28
CA ILE A 200 -1.94 -6.98 -12.24
C ILE A 200 -3.02 -7.64 -11.38
N SER A 201 -3.51 -6.89 -10.41
CA SER A 201 -4.62 -7.24 -9.55
C SER A 201 -5.93 -6.73 -10.15
N ASN A 202 -6.82 -7.64 -10.52
CA ASN A 202 -8.14 -7.34 -11.06
C ASN A 202 -9.21 -7.51 -9.98
N TYR A 203 -10.28 -6.72 -10.06
CA TYR A 203 -11.32 -6.67 -9.06
C TYR A 203 -12.52 -7.54 -9.43
N CYS A 204 -13.39 -7.08 -10.33
CA CYS A 204 -14.57 -7.81 -10.69
C CYS A 204 -15.04 -7.50 -12.12
N ASP A 205 -15.86 -8.41 -12.67
CA ASP A 205 -16.56 -8.22 -13.94
C ASP A 205 -17.64 -7.14 -13.75
N TRP A 206 -17.39 -5.97 -14.30
CA TRP A 206 -18.25 -4.79 -14.19
C TRP A 206 -18.40 -4.08 -15.54
N ASP A 207 -19.60 -3.65 -15.80
CA ASP A 207 -19.93 -2.83 -16.96
C ASP A 207 -21.02 -1.81 -16.59
N ALA A 208 -20.87 -0.57 -17.04
CA ALA A 208 -21.77 0.52 -16.67
C ALA A 208 -23.20 0.35 -17.17
N VAL A 209 -23.44 -0.44 -18.25
CA VAL A 209 -24.75 -0.69 -18.83
C VAL A 209 -25.50 -1.77 -18.04
N SER A 210 -24.78 -2.81 -17.62
CA SER A 210 -25.32 -3.97 -16.91
C SER A 210 -25.20 -3.87 -15.39
N ASP A 211 -24.63 -2.78 -14.85
CA ASP A 211 -24.43 -2.59 -13.42
C ASP A 211 -25.76 -2.68 -12.65
N PRO A 212 -25.86 -3.53 -11.61
CA PRO A 212 -27.09 -3.69 -10.84
C PRO A 212 -27.48 -2.44 -10.07
N VAL A 213 -28.76 -2.29 -9.75
CA VAL A 213 -29.29 -1.18 -8.93
C VAL A 213 -29.62 -1.69 -7.53
N CYS A 214 -28.86 -1.22 -6.51
CA CYS A 214 -28.93 -1.70 -5.13
C CYS A 214 -29.30 -0.55 -4.20
N GLY A 215 -30.14 0.24 -4.23
CA GLY A 215 -30.53 1.28 -3.23
C GLY A 215 -29.38 2.10 -2.57
N GLY A 216 -28.13 1.75 -2.86
CA GLY A 216 -26.84 2.30 -2.45
C GLY A 216 -25.76 1.78 -3.38
N TYR A 217 -24.49 1.84 -2.99
CA TYR A 217 -23.44 1.06 -3.64
C TYR A 217 -23.72 -0.43 -3.42
N CYS A 218 -23.58 -1.21 -4.48
CA CYS A 218 -23.83 -2.63 -4.41
C CYS A 218 -22.76 -3.36 -3.59
N HIS A 219 -23.17 -4.42 -2.88
CA HIS A 219 -22.21 -5.26 -2.17
C HIS A 219 -21.32 -6.01 -3.17
N PRO A 220 -20.02 -6.20 -2.90
CA PRO A 220 -19.10 -6.88 -3.83
C PRO A 220 -19.57 -8.28 -4.29
N ASP A 221 -20.37 -8.98 -3.49
CA ASP A 221 -20.85 -10.34 -3.83
C ASP A 221 -21.78 -10.40 -5.03
N VAL A 222 -22.34 -9.28 -5.48
CA VAL A 222 -23.17 -9.26 -6.69
C VAL A 222 -22.34 -9.30 -7.98
N TYR A 223 -21.03 -9.06 -7.86
CA TYR A 223 -20.10 -9.07 -8.99
C TYR A 223 -19.25 -10.33 -8.98
N ARG A 224 -18.97 -10.84 -10.17
CA ARG A 224 -18.07 -11.99 -10.35
C ARG A 224 -16.62 -11.56 -10.22
N ALA A 225 -15.81 -12.33 -9.47
CA ALA A 225 -14.38 -12.12 -9.37
C ALA A 225 -13.68 -12.30 -10.72
N GLU A 226 -12.59 -11.56 -10.92
CA GLU A 226 -11.76 -11.60 -12.13
C GLU A 226 -10.41 -12.29 -11.86
N PRO A 227 -9.77 -12.89 -12.90
CA PRO A 227 -8.45 -13.49 -12.74
C PRO A 227 -7.36 -12.42 -12.56
N MET A 228 -6.41 -12.69 -11.66
CA MET A 228 -5.15 -11.97 -11.60
C MET A 228 -4.32 -12.26 -12.84
N GLN A 229 -3.45 -11.33 -13.25
CA GLN A 229 -2.65 -11.47 -14.45
C GLN A 229 -1.16 -11.30 -14.15
N LEU A 230 -0.34 -12.14 -14.80
CA LEU A 230 1.12 -12.04 -14.79
C LEU A 230 1.60 -11.95 -16.24
N PHE A 231 2.50 -11.02 -16.49
CA PHE A 231 3.14 -10.81 -17.78
C PHE A 231 4.66 -10.88 -17.62
N HIS A 232 5.29 -11.80 -18.36
CA HIS A 232 6.72 -11.92 -18.44
C HIS A 232 7.29 -10.85 -19.38
N ASN A 233 8.37 -10.19 -18.98
CA ASN A 233 9.09 -9.20 -19.75
C ASN A 233 10.09 -9.88 -20.71
N ASN A 234 9.85 -9.81 -22.01
CA ASN A 234 10.68 -10.47 -23.02
C ASN A 234 12.06 -9.81 -23.22
N GLY A 235 12.33 -8.65 -22.59
CA GLY A 235 13.60 -7.92 -22.70
C GLY A 235 13.76 -7.09 -23.99
N ASP A 236 12.78 -7.07 -24.84
CA ASP A 236 12.72 -6.29 -26.08
C ASP A 236 11.69 -5.14 -26.05
N GLY A 237 11.17 -4.85 -24.86
CA GLY A 237 10.13 -3.85 -24.63
C GLY A 237 8.70 -4.41 -24.77
N THR A 238 8.56 -5.72 -24.99
CA THR A 238 7.26 -6.41 -25.07
C THR A 238 7.05 -7.34 -23.90
N PHE A 239 5.79 -7.72 -23.67
CA PHE A 239 5.38 -8.63 -22.60
C PHE A 239 4.58 -9.81 -23.16
N THR A 240 4.77 -10.96 -22.54
CA THR A 240 3.99 -12.18 -22.82
C THR A 240 3.17 -12.54 -21.59
N GLN A 241 1.83 -12.66 -21.75
CA GLN A 241 1.00 -13.11 -20.64
C GLN A 241 1.36 -14.54 -20.25
N VAL A 242 1.71 -14.76 -18.98
CA VAL A 242 2.01 -16.09 -18.42
C VAL A 242 0.71 -16.82 -18.21
N THR A 243 0.64 -18.07 -18.73
CA THR A 243 -0.52 -18.95 -18.62
C THR A 243 -0.33 -19.98 -17.51
N ALA A 244 -1.40 -20.69 -17.16
CA ALA A 244 -1.33 -21.78 -16.18
C ALA A 244 -0.31 -22.87 -16.58
N LYS A 245 -0.03 -23.07 -17.89
CA LYS A 245 1.01 -23.99 -18.38
C LYS A 245 2.43 -23.51 -18.05
N GLU A 246 2.59 -22.22 -17.83
CA GLU A 246 3.86 -21.55 -17.50
C GLU A 246 4.00 -21.35 -15.99
N GLY A 247 3.16 -22.00 -15.18
CA GLY A 247 3.29 -22.03 -13.73
C GLY A 247 2.57 -20.92 -12.97
N PHE A 248 1.79 -20.07 -13.65
CA PHE A 248 0.90 -19.13 -12.96
C PHE A 248 -0.48 -19.75 -12.78
N PRO A 249 -0.97 -19.93 -11.53
CA PRO A 249 -2.29 -20.51 -11.31
C PRO A 249 -3.39 -19.53 -11.76
N GLU A 250 -4.48 -20.08 -12.34
CA GLU A 250 -5.67 -19.28 -12.59
C GLU A 250 -6.34 -18.95 -11.25
N VAL A 251 -6.01 -17.78 -10.70
CA VAL A 251 -6.50 -17.35 -9.39
C VAL A 251 -7.52 -16.24 -9.58
N LEU A 252 -8.75 -16.51 -9.16
CA LEU A 252 -9.81 -15.52 -9.14
C LEU A 252 -9.80 -14.78 -7.81
N GLY A 253 -9.97 -13.46 -7.86
CA GLY A 253 -10.05 -12.61 -6.68
C GLY A 253 -10.81 -11.33 -6.95
N LYS A 254 -11.03 -10.55 -5.92
CA LYS A 254 -11.49 -9.15 -5.97
C LYS A 254 -10.37 -8.28 -5.42
N GLY A 255 -9.24 -8.30 -6.15
CA GLY A 255 -8.00 -7.74 -5.64
C GLY A 255 -8.00 -6.24 -5.54
N MET A 256 -7.49 -5.75 -4.44
CA MET A 256 -7.42 -4.33 -4.07
C MET A 256 -5.96 -3.88 -3.88
N GLY A 257 -5.36 -4.20 -2.74
CA GLY A 257 -3.97 -3.89 -2.43
C GLY A 257 -3.03 -5.04 -2.76
N ILE A 258 -1.79 -4.70 -3.09
CA ILE A 258 -0.71 -5.66 -3.29
C ILE A 258 0.42 -5.28 -2.34
N ALA A 259 1.00 -6.29 -1.68
CA ALA A 259 2.24 -6.15 -0.92
C ALA A 259 3.28 -7.17 -1.40
N MET A 260 4.56 -6.82 -1.35
CA MET A 260 5.65 -7.65 -1.85
C MET A 260 6.78 -7.78 -0.82
N ALA A 261 7.24 -9.00 -0.58
CA ALA A 261 8.41 -9.29 0.24
C ALA A 261 8.96 -10.69 -0.07
N ASP A 262 10.22 -10.93 0.28
CA ASP A 262 10.75 -12.29 0.46
C ASP A 262 10.31 -12.81 1.84
N PHE A 263 9.05 -13.20 1.94
CA PHE A 263 8.48 -13.67 3.21
C PHE A 263 8.94 -15.08 3.60
N ALA A 264 9.41 -15.87 2.62
CA ALA A 264 9.91 -17.22 2.86
C ALA A 264 11.40 -17.26 3.20
N GLY A 265 12.13 -16.16 3.04
CA GLY A 265 13.57 -16.06 3.30
C GLY A 265 14.43 -16.86 2.31
N ASP A 266 13.89 -17.18 1.14
CA ASP A 266 14.59 -17.97 0.10
C ASP A 266 15.24 -17.10 -0.99
N GLY A 267 15.18 -15.77 -0.83
CA GLY A 267 15.77 -14.80 -1.75
C GLY A 267 14.87 -14.43 -2.93
N ARG A 268 13.62 -14.91 -2.96
CA ARG A 268 12.66 -14.63 -4.03
C ARG A 268 11.49 -13.81 -3.49
N PRO A 269 11.15 -12.70 -4.14
CA PRO A 269 9.98 -11.92 -3.72
C PRO A 269 8.70 -12.68 -4.05
N GLY A 270 7.76 -12.69 -3.09
CA GLY A 270 6.40 -13.15 -3.31
C GLY A 270 5.42 -11.99 -3.15
N LEU A 271 4.15 -12.24 -3.49
CA LEU A 271 3.09 -11.23 -3.49
C LEU A 271 1.95 -11.66 -2.58
N PHE A 272 1.47 -10.72 -1.77
CA PHE A 272 0.16 -10.82 -1.12
C PHE A 272 -0.83 -9.93 -1.85
N VAL A 273 -2.06 -10.45 -2.07
CA VAL A 273 -3.17 -9.69 -2.64
C VAL A 273 -4.31 -9.66 -1.64
N ALA A 274 -4.60 -8.46 -1.13
CA ALA A 274 -5.79 -8.20 -0.32
C ALA A 274 -7.04 -8.24 -1.22
N ASN A 275 -8.04 -9.03 -0.85
CA ASN A 275 -9.27 -9.18 -1.61
C ASN A 275 -10.48 -8.63 -0.85
N ASP A 276 -11.37 -7.92 -1.57
CA ASP A 276 -12.60 -7.38 -1.02
C ASP A 276 -13.66 -8.48 -0.88
N ASN A 277 -13.98 -8.84 0.38
CA ASN A 277 -14.96 -9.85 0.74
C ASN A 277 -14.72 -11.22 0.06
N ALA A 278 -13.47 -11.55 -0.19
CA ALA A 278 -13.03 -12.82 -0.75
C ALA A 278 -11.76 -13.30 -0.03
N ARG A 279 -11.36 -14.56 -0.24
CA ARG A 279 -10.11 -15.05 0.34
C ARG A 279 -8.92 -14.27 -0.21
N ASN A 280 -7.99 -13.88 0.65
CA ASN A 280 -6.75 -13.26 0.22
C ASN A 280 -5.84 -14.29 -0.46
N LEU A 281 -4.90 -13.80 -1.26
CA LEU A 281 -3.94 -14.63 -1.96
C LEU A 281 -2.52 -14.37 -1.44
N LEU A 282 -1.74 -15.44 -1.29
CA LEU A 282 -0.30 -15.36 -1.06
C LEU A 282 0.41 -16.15 -2.15
N LEU A 283 1.10 -15.45 -3.03
CA LEU A 283 1.78 -15.99 -4.19
C LEU A 283 3.28 -16.10 -3.88
N ARG A 284 3.78 -17.31 -3.69
CA ARG A 284 5.20 -17.60 -3.51
C ARG A 284 5.87 -17.80 -4.87
N ALA A 285 6.92 -17.05 -5.18
CA ALA A 285 7.69 -17.25 -6.40
C ALA A 285 8.46 -18.58 -6.35
N THR A 286 8.42 -19.34 -7.47
CA THR A 286 9.04 -20.65 -7.60
C THR A 286 10.22 -20.64 -8.58
N GLY A 287 10.51 -19.49 -9.21
CA GLY A 287 11.50 -19.36 -10.28
C GLY A 287 10.96 -19.72 -11.68
N ASN A 288 9.79 -20.38 -11.75
CA ASN A 288 9.09 -20.70 -13.01
C ASN A 288 7.65 -20.18 -12.98
N GLY A 289 7.33 -19.24 -12.08
CA GLY A 289 5.99 -18.72 -11.84
C GLY A 289 5.68 -18.63 -10.35
N PHE A 290 4.42 -18.78 -9.99
CA PHE A 290 3.96 -18.67 -8.60
C PHE A 290 3.18 -19.90 -8.15
N GLN A 291 3.28 -20.20 -6.86
CA GLN A 291 2.40 -21.09 -6.13
C GLN A 291 1.49 -20.26 -5.21
N GLU A 292 0.18 -20.45 -5.27
CA GLU A 292 -0.76 -19.83 -4.33
C GLU A 292 -0.81 -20.67 -3.05
N ILE A 293 -0.40 -20.08 -1.92
CA ILE A 293 -0.25 -20.75 -0.62
C ILE A 293 -1.01 -20.03 0.51
N GLY A 294 -1.91 -19.12 0.19
CA GLY A 294 -2.56 -18.25 1.22
C GLY A 294 -3.32 -19.03 2.29
N THR A 295 -3.94 -20.17 1.92
CA THR A 295 -4.64 -21.02 2.89
C THR A 295 -3.66 -21.81 3.75
N GLU A 296 -2.63 -22.41 3.15
CA GLU A 296 -1.60 -23.17 3.85
C GLU A 296 -0.74 -22.26 4.76
N ALA A 297 -0.54 -21.01 4.35
CA ALA A 297 0.21 -20.02 5.09
C ALA A 297 -0.63 -19.23 6.12
N GLU A 298 -1.92 -19.56 6.26
CA GLU A 298 -2.85 -18.97 7.24
C GLU A 298 -3.11 -17.46 7.08
N VAL A 299 -3.02 -16.91 5.83
CA VAL A 299 -3.31 -15.49 5.53
C VAL A 299 -4.54 -15.28 4.63
N ALA A 300 -5.17 -16.37 4.15
CA ALA A 300 -6.33 -16.29 3.27
C ALA A 300 -7.56 -15.67 3.93
N TYR A 301 -7.66 -15.78 5.24
CA TYR A 301 -8.81 -15.36 6.05
C TYR A 301 -8.32 -14.62 7.31
N ASN A 302 -9.23 -13.92 7.98
CA ASN A 302 -8.93 -13.35 9.30
C ASN A 302 -8.83 -14.44 10.37
N GLY A 303 -8.44 -14.07 11.60
CA GLY A 303 -8.28 -15.00 12.73
C GLY A 303 -9.55 -15.77 13.13
N ASP A 304 -10.75 -15.32 12.68
CA ASP A 304 -12.03 -16.03 12.85
C ASP A 304 -12.35 -16.99 11.66
N GLY A 305 -11.48 -17.10 10.66
CA GLY A 305 -11.68 -17.89 9.44
C GLY A 305 -12.69 -17.29 8.46
N ARG A 306 -12.87 -15.96 8.47
CA ARG A 306 -13.82 -15.25 7.62
C ARG A 306 -13.12 -14.41 6.57
N ASN A 307 -13.78 -14.24 5.41
CA ASN A 307 -13.44 -13.16 4.51
C ASN A 307 -13.73 -11.81 5.17
N ILE A 308 -12.88 -10.83 4.92
CA ILE A 308 -13.11 -9.42 5.22
C ILE A 308 -12.89 -8.59 3.97
N SER A 309 -13.27 -7.33 4.02
CA SER A 309 -13.04 -6.39 2.91
C SER A 309 -11.59 -5.89 2.97
N GLY A 310 -10.66 -6.72 2.47
CA GLY A 310 -9.25 -6.36 2.41
C GLY A 310 -9.01 -5.25 1.40
N MET A 311 -8.41 -4.12 1.84
CA MET A 311 -8.16 -2.94 1.00
C MET A 311 -6.69 -2.75 0.71
N GLY A 312 -5.93 -2.17 1.62
CA GLY A 312 -4.49 -1.99 1.51
C GLY A 312 -3.72 -3.06 2.26
N ALA A 313 -2.50 -3.32 1.82
CA ALA A 313 -1.59 -4.25 2.51
C ALA A 313 -0.15 -3.78 2.42
N ASP A 314 0.68 -4.14 3.40
CA ASP A 314 2.10 -3.89 3.38
C ASP A 314 2.87 -4.94 4.20
N PHE A 315 4.13 -5.18 3.82
CA PHE A 315 5.05 -6.05 4.54
C PHE A 315 6.10 -5.24 5.30
N GLY A 316 6.38 -5.65 6.54
CA GLY A 316 7.47 -5.09 7.32
C GLY A 316 7.68 -5.84 8.63
N ASP A 317 8.87 -5.76 9.19
CA ASP A 317 9.22 -6.38 10.48
C ASP A 317 8.57 -5.58 11.63
N ILE A 318 7.41 -6.05 12.10
CA ILE A 318 6.60 -5.39 13.12
C ILE A 318 7.11 -5.73 14.53
N ASP A 319 7.48 -6.99 14.78
CA ASP A 319 7.86 -7.47 16.11
C ASP A 319 9.37 -7.46 16.36
N GLY A 320 10.18 -7.12 15.35
CA GLY A 320 11.63 -6.95 15.46
C GLY A 320 12.41 -8.26 15.39
N ASP A 321 11.82 -9.32 14.80
CA ASP A 321 12.45 -10.63 14.68
C ASP A 321 13.26 -10.80 13.37
N GLY A 322 13.23 -9.79 12.50
CA GLY A 322 13.98 -9.73 11.25
C GLY A 322 13.26 -10.34 10.04
N ARG A 323 12.04 -10.86 10.20
CA ARG A 323 11.19 -11.38 9.13
C ARG A 323 10.12 -10.36 8.75
N PRO A 324 9.72 -10.27 7.47
CA PRO A 324 8.63 -9.39 7.07
C PRO A 324 7.29 -9.97 7.52
N ASP A 325 6.63 -9.30 8.46
CA ASP A 325 5.23 -9.50 8.83
C ASP A 325 4.32 -8.79 7.84
N LEU A 326 3.05 -9.15 7.82
CA LEU A 326 2.05 -8.58 6.92
C LEU A 326 0.99 -7.82 7.71
N VAL A 327 0.63 -6.63 7.24
CA VAL A 327 -0.55 -5.90 7.68
C VAL A 327 -1.54 -5.76 6.52
N MET A 328 -2.84 -5.86 6.82
CA MET A 328 -3.93 -5.60 5.87
C MET A 328 -5.00 -4.73 6.54
N THR A 329 -5.47 -3.72 5.81
CA THR A 329 -6.60 -2.88 6.27
C THR A 329 -7.94 -3.48 5.84
N GLY A 330 -8.98 -3.18 6.59
CA GLY A 330 -10.36 -3.60 6.33
C GLY A 330 -11.36 -2.47 6.60
N LEU A 331 -12.63 -2.76 6.45
CA LEU A 331 -13.70 -1.81 6.68
C LEU A 331 -14.11 -1.72 8.17
N ARG A 332 -14.89 -0.69 8.49
CA ARG A 332 -15.46 -0.49 9.83
C ARG A 332 -16.24 -1.72 10.31
N ASN A 333 -16.03 -2.11 11.57
CA ASN A 333 -16.51 -3.32 12.25
C ASN A 333 -15.77 -4.61 11.87
N GLU A 334 -14.96 -4.60 10.85
CA GLU A 334 -13.87 -5.53 10.61
C GLU A 334 -12.63 -5.02 11.34
N THR A 335 -11.59 -5.80 11.45
CA THR A 335 -10.33 -5.38 12.07
C THR A 335 -9.26 -5.21 11.00
N TYR A 336 -8.23 -4.43 11.29
CA TYR A 336 -7.02 -4.53 10.49
C TYR A 336 -6.27 -5.77 10.95
N GLU A 337 -5.87 -6.59 10.00
CA GLU A 337 -5.21 -7.84 10.28
C GLU A 337 -3.69 -7.65 10.33
N VAL A 338 -3.06 -8.32 11.29
CA VAL A 338 -1.60 -8.48 11.37
C VAL A 338 -1.31 -9.96 11.33
N PHE A 339 -0.47 -10.37 10.41
CA PHE A 339 -0.01 -11.73 10.27
C PHE A 339 1.50 -11.74 10.55
N LEU A 340 1.89 -12.31 11.70
CA LEU A 340 3.29 -12.40 12.11
C LEU A 340 3.97 -13.56 11.39
N ASN A 341 5.08 -13.30 10.74
CA ASN A 341 5.79 -14.27 9.92
C ASN A 341 6.48 -15.34 10.79
N ARG A 342 6.16 -16.59 10.54
CA ARG A 342 6.73 -17.76 11.24
C ARG A 342 7.34 -18.77 10.25
N PHE A 343 7.63 -18.34 9.02
CA PHE A 343 8.35 -19.18 8.07
C PHE A 343 9.73 -19.53 8.60
N LEU A 344 10.13 -20.80 8.41
CA LEU A 344 11.44 -21.32 8.74
C LEU A 344 12.29 -21.36 7.46
N ASN A 345 13.60 -21.11 7.56
CA ASN A 345 14.54 -21.05 6.43
C ASN A 345 14.57 -22.30 5.54
N GLU A 346 13.90 -23.40 5.93
CA GLU A 346 13.85 -24.66 5.17
C GLU A 346 12.46 -24.90 4.51
N GLY A 347 11.62 -23.84 4.40
CA GLY A 347 10.36 -23.89 3.65
C GLY A 347 9.15 -24.43 4.40
N GLY A 348 9.23 -24.61 5.73
CA GLY A 348 8.09 -24.90 6.61
C GLY A 348 7.59 -23.63 7.30
N GLY A 349 6.37 -23.69 7.87
CA GLY A 349 5.77 -22.57 8.60
C GLY A 349 4.76 -21.80 7.76
N GLY A 350 4.33 -20.66 8.27
CA GLY A 350 3.31 -19.79 7.70
C GLY A 350 3.27 -18.49 8.48
N PHE A 351 2.10 -17.94 8.66
CA PHE A 351 1.87 -16.75 9.48
C PHE A 351 1.00 -17.08 10.69
N GLU A 352 1.17 -16.33 11.74
CA GLU A 352 0.36 -16.39 12.96
C GLU A 352 -0.48 -15.10 13.05
N ASP A 353 -1.77 -15.20 13.40
CA ASP A 353 -2.58 -14.01 13.66
C ASP A 353 -2.02 -13.21 14.84
N GLY A 354 -1.46 -12.07 14.53
CA GLY A 354 -0.90 -11.09 15.45
C GLY A 354 -1.83 -9.94 15.82
N SER A 355 -3.04 -9.88 15.26
CA SER A 355 -3.94 -8.73 15.39
C SER A 355 -4.28 -8.39 16.84
N ALA A 356 -4.57 -9.41 17.65
CA ALA A 356 -4.83 -9.24 19.09
C ALA A 356 -3.55 -8.99 19.87
N SER A 357 -2.48 -9.73 19.58
CA SER A 357 -1.22 -9.65 20.33
C SER A 357 -0.51 -8.32 20.13
N THR A 358 -0.60 -7.71 18.96
CA THR A 358 -0.07 -6.36 18.68
C THR A 358 -0.97 -5.23 19.18
N GLY A 359 -2.22 -5.53 19.56
CA GLY A 359 -3.23 -4.57 20.02
C GLY A 359 -4.03 -3.92 18.88
N LEU A 360 -3.68 -4.16 17.62
CA LEU A 360 -4.29 -3.50 16.46
C LEU A 360 -5.77 -3.88 16.29
N LEU A 361 -6.15 -5.10 16.63
CA LEU A 361 -7.54 -5.58 16.61
C LEU A 361 -8.50 -4.64 17.36
N ALA A 362 -8.14 -4.22 18.57
CA ALA A 362 -8.98 -3.35 19.39
C ALA A 362 -8.97 -1.89 18.91
N LEU A 363 -7.82 -1.43 18.38
CA LEU A 363 -7.61 -0.05 17.94
C LEU A 363 -8.29 0.25 16.60
N SER A 364 -8.38 -0.74 15.70
CA SER A 364 -8.82 -0.55 14.31
C SER A 364 -10.32 -0.74 14.08
N ARG A 365 -11.03 -1.44 14.96
CA ARG A 365 -12.44 -1.87 14.75
C ARG A 365 -13.42 -0.76 14.40
N ALA A 366 -13.15 0.48 14.84
CA ALA A 366 -14.02 1.63 14.57
C ALA A 366 -13.74 2.30 13.21
N TRP A 367 -12.72 1.88 12.50
CA TRP A 367 -12.15 2.58 11.36
C TRP A 367 -12.20 1.74 10.09
N SER A 368 -12.50 2.41 8.97
CA SER A 368 -12.29 1.86 7.61
C SER A 368 -10.93 2.35 7.12
N GLY A 369 -10.09 1.44 6.66
CA GLY A 369 -8.76 1.74 6.14
C GLY A 369 -8.62 1.36 4.67
N TRP A 370 -7.95 2.23 3.89
CA TRP A 370 -7.61 2.03 2.50
C TRP A 370 -6.09 1.96 2.32
N GLY A 371 -5.48 3.00 1.75
CA GLY A 371 -4.03 3.07 1.67
C GLY A 371 -3.38 2.94 3.04
N CYS A 372 -2.34 2.13 3.15
CA CYS A 372 -1.57 1.96 4.37
C CYS A 372 -0.09 1.82 4.05
N GLY A 373 0.75 1.96 5.06
CA GLY A 373 2.17 1.68 4.97
C GLY A 373 2.79 1.50 6.35
N LEU A 374 3.72 0.55 6.42
CA LEU A 374 4.59 0.33 7.56
C LEU A 374 5.83 1.21 7.43
N VAL A 375 5.85 2.34 8.13
CA VAL A 375 6.83 3.42 7.97
C VAL A 375 7.33 3.88 9.32
N ASP A 376 8.62 4.09 9.47
CA ASP A 376 9.21 4.65 10.70
C ASP A 376 9.06 6.18 10.69
N LEU A 377 7.93 6.68 11.22
CA LEU A 377 7.58 8.11 11.19
C LEU A 377 8.30 8.95 12.24
N ASP A 378 8.85 8.35 13.28
CA ASP A 378 9.58 9.07 14.32
C ASP A 378 11.07 8.71 14.40
N ASN A 379 11.58 7.97 13.42
CA ASN A 379 12.98 7.54 13.30
C ASN A 379 13.51 6.80 14.53
N ASP A 380 12.65 5.98 15.20
CA ASP A 380 13.07 5.20 16.38
C ASP A 380 13.48 3.75 16.05
N GLY A 381 13.37 3.39 14.77
CA GLY A 381 13.72 2.09 14.23
C GLY A 381 12.58 1.07 14.25
N TRP A 382 11.40 1.40 14.78
CA TRP A 382 10.19 0.60 14.68
C TRP A 382 9.31 1.11 13.53
N LEU A 383 8.69 0.18 12.80
CA LEU A 383 7.72 0.54 11.77
C LEU A 383 6.38 0.88 12.39
N ASP A 384 5.94 2.11 12.24
CA ASP A 384 4.59 2.56 12.56
C ASP A 384 3.64 2.21 11.42
N LEU A 385 2.34 2.12 11.70
CA LEU A 385 1.33 1.92 10.68
C LEU A 385 0.57 3.23 10.42
N PHE A 386 0.71 3.75 9.19
CA PHE A 386 -0.16 4.80 8.67
C PHE A 386 -1.35 4.17 7.94
N VAL A 387 -2.55 4.77 8.06
CA VAL A 387 -3.75 4.33 7.34
C VAL A 387 -4.56 5.52 6.85
N ALA A 388 -4.87 5.56 5.56
CA ALA A 388 -5.81 6.48 4.94
C ALA A 388 -7.25 6.05 5.30
N GLY A 389 -7.96 6.89 6.07
CA GLY A 389 -9.27 6.57 6.63
C GLY A 389 -10.44 7.04 5.77
N GLY A 390 -11.46 6.22 5.57
CA GLY A 390 -12.66 6.63 4.84
C GLY A 390 -13.63 5.48 4.55
N GLY A 391 -14.90 5.78 4.44
CA GLY A 391 -15.92 4.85 3.99
C GLY A 391 -16.27 5.05 2.52
N PHE A 392 -17.49 4.68 2.13
CA PHE A 392 -17.97 4.77 0.75
C PHE A 392 -18.74 6.07 0.47
N GLU A 393 -19.42 6.63 1.45
CA GLU A 393 -20.25 7.82 1.33
C GLU A 393 -19.82 8.90 2.35
N ALA A 394 -20.20 10.15 2.10
CA ALA A 394 -19.86 11.28 2.98
C ALA A 394 -20.22 11.07 4.46
N LYS A 395 -21.30 10.33 4.75
CA LYS A 395 -21.68 9.96 6.13
C LYS A 395 -20.69 9.03 6.81
N ASP A 396 -19.85 8.32 6.03
CA ASP A 396 -18.88 7.36 6.50
C ASP A 396 -17.44 7.92 6.39
N ALA A 397 -17.30 9.23 6.15
CA ALA A 397 -16.02 9.92 6.11
C ALA A 397 -15.28 9.79 7.45
N GLN A 398 -13.96 9.58 7.40
CA GLN A 398 -13.11 9.37 8.57
C GLN A 398 -11.76 10.07 8.37
N GLY A 399 -11.07 10.39 9.47
CA GLY A 399 -9.71 10.92 9.42
C GLY A 399 -8.68 9.81 9.24
N ASN A 400 -7.50 10.19 8.75
CA ASN A 400 -6.34 9.30 8.69
C ASN A 400 -5.94 8.80 10.08
N ARG A 401 -5.21 7.68 10.13
CA ARG A 401 -4.76 7.05 11.38
C ARG A 401 -3.27 6.81 11.38
N ILE A 402 -2.68 6.96 12.57
CA ILE A 402 -1.31 6.56 12.84
C ILE A 402 -1.32 5.69 14.08
N PHE A 403 -0.87 4.45 13.92
CA PHE A 403 -0.64 3.52 15.00
C PHE A 403 0.87 3.40 15.22
N ARG A 404 1.36 4.06 16.28
CA ARG A 404 2.77 4.02 16.63
C ARG A 404 3.15 2.67 17.20
N ASN A 405 4.21 2.08 16.67
CA ASN A 405 4.76 0.82 17.15
C ASN A 405 5.82 1.07 18.25
N ALA A 406 5.78 0.25 19.28
CA ALA A 406 6.81 0.22 20.31
C ALA A 406 7.02 -1.25 20.76
N GLY A 407 7.99 -1.92 20.14
CA GLY A 407 8.31 -3.30 20.49
C GLY A 407 7.23 -4.31 20.09
N GLY A 408 6.66 -4.19 18.90
CA GLY A 408 5.61 -5.08 18.39
C GLY A 408 4.21 -4.77 18.94
N LYS A 409 4.02 -3.60 19.56
CA LYS A 409 2.73 -3.15 20.10
C LYS A 409 2.35 -1.80 19.52
N PHE A 410 1.14 -1.72 18.99
CA PHE A 410 0.60 -0.49 18.44
C PHE A 410 -0.16 0.34 19.48
N ALA A 411 -0.07 1.66 19.34
CA ALA A 411 -0.88 2.65 20.06
C ALA A 411 -1.39 3.71 19.09
N ASP A 412 -2.68 4.05 19.14
CA ASP A 412 -3.25 5.12 18.32
C ASP A 412 -2.74 6.49 18.80
N VAL A 413 -1.95 7.14 17.96
CA VAL A 413 -1.39 8.49 18.20
C VAL A 413 -1.91 9.53 17.22
N SER A 414 -2.93 9.22 16.43
CA SER A 414 -3.47 10.05 15.35
C SER A 414 -3.84 11.47 15.80
N TYR A 415 -4.32 11.64 17.02
CA TYR A 415 -4.68 12.96 17.56
C TYR A 415 -3.46 13.85 17.84
N ALA A 416 -2.29 13.25 18.05
CA ALA A 416 -1.03 13.98 18.26
C ALA A 416 -0.49 14.58 16.95
N ALA A 417 -0.85 14.01 15.81
CA ALA A 417 -0.49 14.50 14.48
C ALA A 417 -1.17 15.82 14.08
N GLY A 418 -2.19 16.27 14.83
CA GLY A 418 -2.85 17.55 14.61
C GLY A 418 -4.36 17.43 14.29
N LYS A 419 -5.10 18.53 14.48
CA LYS A 419 -6.55 18.55 14.25
C LYS A 419 -6.93 18.35 12.78
N GLU A 420 -6.13 18.88 11.87
CA GLU A 420 -6.37 18.80 10.43
C GLU A 420 -6.15 17.37 9.92
N PHE A 421 -5.20 16.65 10.51
CA PHE A 421 -4.94 15.25 10.22
C PHE A 421 -6.15 14.34 10.51
N ALA A 422 -6.92 14.69 11.54
CA ALA A 422 -8.13 13.97 11.94
C ALA A 422 -9.39 14.40 11.15
N ALA A 423 -9.28 15.30 10.15
CA ALA A 423 -10.41 15.74 9.35
C ALA A 423 -11.04 14.56 8.60
N ALA A 424 -12.36 14.45 8.72
CA ALA A 424 -13.11 13.35 8.13
C ALA A 424 -13.29 13.55 6.61
N ARG A 425 -12.70 12.65 5.82
CA ARG A 425 -12.81 12.60 4.35
C ARG A 425 -12.97 11.16 3.87
N LEU A 426 -13.11 11.00 2.56
CA LEU A 426 -13.14 9.70 1.90
C LEU A 426 -11.75 9.40 1.32
N HIS A 427 -10.76 9.21 2.21
CA HIS A 427 -9.39 8.95 1.77
C HIS A 427 -9.27 7.61 1.04
N ARG A 428 -8.24 7.49 0.17
CA ARG A 428 -7.98 6.29 -0.65
C ARG A 428 -6.51 5.92 -0.66
N GLY A 429 -5.76 6.29 -1.67
CA GLY A 429 -4.34 5.99 -1.79
C GLY A 429 -3.50 6.82 -0.84
N ALA A 430 -2.38 6.26 -0.43
CA ALA A 430 -1.33 6.93 0.34
C ALA A 430 0.03 6.51 -0.18
N VAL A 431 0.99 7.44 -0.20
CA VAL A 431 2.39 7.18 -0.55
C VAL A 431 3.32 7.88 0.42
N PHE A 432 4.52 7.33 0.53
CA PHE A 432 5.53 7.67 1.52
C PHE A 432 6.85 8.01 0.83
N ALA A 433 7.39 9.19 1.12
CA ALA A 433 8.69 9.63 0.64
C ALA A 433 9.23 10.76 1.53
N ASP A 434 10.51 10.99 1.50
CA ASP A 434 11.16 12.17 2.10
C ASP A 434 11.20 13.28 1.03
N PHE A 435 10.09 14.01 0.87
CA PHE A 435 9.92 14.99 -0.21
C PHE A 435 10.75 16.26 -0.01
N ASP A 436 11.21 16.58 1.20
CA ASP A 436 12.05 17.75 1.49
C ASP A 436 13.50 17.38 1.90
N HIS A 437 13.87 16.10 1.79
CA HIS A 437 15.20 15.56 2.07
C HIS A 437 15.71 15.88 3.48
N ASP A 438 14.83 15.97 4.47
CA ASP A 438 15.21 16.25 5.85
C ASP A 438 15.43 14.99 6.71
N GLY A 439 15.28 13.80 6.12
CA GLY A 439 15.47 12.48 6.73
C GLY A 439 14.27 11.97 7.49
N ARG A 440 13.10 12.54 7.29
CA ARG A 440 11.82 12.07 7.84
C ARG A 440 10.86 11.78 6.71
N ILE A 441 10.15 10.67 6.83
CA ILE A 441 9.20 10.27 5.77
C ILE A 441 7.93 11.10 5.88
N ASP A 442 7.58 11.80 4.80
CA ASP A 442 6.34 12.53 4.60
C ASP A 442 5.27 11.63 4.00
N VAL A 443 4.01 12.10 3.98
CA VAL A 443 2.88 11.32 3.49
C VAL A 443 2.02 12.14 2.55
N ALA A 444 1.77 11.63 1.34
CA ALA A 444 0.75 12.17 0.45
C ALA A 444 -0.47 11.24 0.39
N VAL A 445 -1.69 11.83 0.42
CA VAL A 445 -2.95 11.07 0.52
C VAL A 445 -3.99 11.65 -0.42
N THR A 446 -4.71 10.80 -1.15
CA THR A 446 -5.89 11.20 -1.93
C THR A 446 -7.18 11.03 -1.15
N ALA A 447 -8.17 11.88 -1.44
CA ALA A 447 -9.54 11.73 -0.95
C ALA A 447 -10.53 12.09 -2.06
N ILE A 448 -11.61 11.29 -2.19
CA ILE A 448 -12.62 11.47 -3.24
C ILE A 448 -13.29 12.83 -3.13
N GLY A 449 -13.28 13.58 -4.22
CA GLY A 449 -13.89 14.90 -4.32
C GLY A 449 -13.09 16.03 -3.67
N GLU A 450 -11.96 15.72 -3.04
CA GLU A 450 -11.13 16.64 -2.28
C GLU A 450 -9.77 16.86 -2.97
N ARG A 451 -9.12 17.94 -2.58
CA ARG A 451 -7.72 18.20 -2.96
C ARG A 451 -6.80 17.19 -2.29
N ILE A 452 -5.74 16.78 -2.99
CA ILE A 452 -4.68 15.94 -2.42
C ILE A 452 -4.10 16.59 -1.16
N GLU A 453 -3.81 15.77 -0.18
CA GLU A 453 -3.12 16.15 1.05
C GLU A 453 -1.65 15.76 0.95
N LEU A 454 -0.76 16.68 1.29
CA LEU A 454 0.65 16.38 1.61
C LEU A 454 0.89 16.76 3.06
N TRP A 455 1.41 15.82 3.82
CA TRP A 455 1.72 15.95 5.24
C TRP A 455 3.21 15.92 5.43
N TRP A 456 3.79 17.07 5.73
CA TRP A 456 5.19 17.19 6.13
C TRP A 456 5.41 16.56 7.49
N ASN A 457 6.39 15.67 7.60
CA ASN A 457 6.77 15.10 8.89
C ASN A 457 7.64 16.08 9.68
N ARG A 458 7.12 16.56 10.79
CA ARG A 458 7.79 17.49 11.72
C ARG A 458 8.05 16.85 13.07
N SER A 459 8.16 15.51 13.11
CA SER A 459 8.57 14.76 14.30
C SER A 459 9.94 15.20 14.82
N PRO A 460 10.24 15.06 16.12
CA PRO A 460 11.55 15.39 16.65
C PRO A 460 12.68 14.69 15.91
N ARG A 461 13.73 15.40 15.59
CA ARG A 461 14.87 14.85 14.84
C ARG A 461 15.57 13.75 15.63
N LYS A 462 15.74 12.59 15.01
CA LYS A 462 16.57 11.47 15.41
C LYS A 462 17.52 11.11 14.26
N GLN A 463 18.43 10.17 14.48
CA GLN A 463 19.34 9.73 13.44
C GLN A 463 18.60 8.84 12.43
N TRP A 464 19.03 8.87 11.17
CA TRP A 464 18.43 8.14 10.08
C TRP A 464 19.47 7.75 9.02
N LEU A 465 19.09 6.83 8.13
CA LEU A 465 19.87 6.44 6.97
C LEU A 465 18.91 6.10 5.83
N GLN A 466 19.21 6.58 4.62
CA GLN A 466 18.47 6.26 3.41
C GLN A 466 19.40 5.66 2.36
N LEU A 467 18.89 4.68 1.60
CA LEU A 467 19.62 4.09 0.50
C LEU A 467 18.72 4.04 -0.75
N ARG A 468 19.21 4.65 -1.85
CA ARG A 468 18.67 4.47 -3.18
C ARG A 468 19.55 3.45 -3.90
N LEU A 469 18.99 2.32 -4.28
CA LEU A 469 19.71 1.22 -4.91
C LEU A 469 19.57 1.27 -6.43
N LYS A 470 20.61 0.84 -7.14
CA LYS A 470 20.64 0.76 -8.59
C LYS A 470 21.25 -0.58 -9.04
N GLY A 471 20.42 -1.45 -9.63
CA GLY A 471 20.86 -2.74 -10.11
C GLY A 471 21.77 -2.66 -11.35
N ARG A 472 22.54 -3.72 -11.57
CA ARG A 472 23.35 -3.94 -12.78
C ARG A 472 23.09 -5.31 -13.40
N GLN A 473 23.15 -6.38 -12.61
CA GLN A 473 22.70 -7.73 -12.97
C GLN A 473 21.24 -7.91 -12.55
N SER A 474 20.87 -7.32 -11.45
CA SER A 474 19.48 -7.15 -11.01
C SER A 474 18.77 -6.11 -11.88
N ASN A 475 17.44 -6.11 -11.85
CA ASN A 475 16.66 -5.03 -12.45
C ASN A 475 17.16 -3.66 -11.97
N ARG A 476 17.08 -2.67 -12.84
CA ARG A 476 17.71 -1.35 -12.62
C ARG A 476 17.13 -0.62 -11.40
N SER A 477 15.86 -0.80 -11.11
CA SER A 477 15.17 -0.24 -9.94
C SER A 477 15.53 -0.96 -8.64
N ALA A 478 16.28 -2.06 -8.70
CA ALA A 478 16.63 -2.93 -7.58
C ALA A 478 15.41 -3.47 -6.80
N ILE A 479 14.22 -3.52 -7.42
CA ILE A 479 13.01 -4.07 -6.82
C ILE A 479 13.23 -5.53 -6.45
N GLY A 480 12.94 -5.89 -5.18
CA GLY A 480 13.25 -7.19 -4.59
C GLY A 480 14.56 -7.22 -3.79
N ALA A 481 15.41 -6.17 -3.87
CA ALA A 481 16.60 -6.09 -3.03
C ALA A 481 16.22 -5.97 -1.55
N GLN A 482 17.00 -6.66 -0.70
CA GLN A 482 16.88 -6.57 0.75
C GLN A 482 18.07 -5.82 1.35
N VAL A 483 17.79 -4.87 2.23
CA VAL A 483 18.82 -4.11 2.95
C VAL A 483 18.72 -4.42 4.43
N SER A 484 19.80 -4.96 5.00
CA SER A 484 19.96 -5.12 6.45
C SER A 484 20.79 -3.97 7.00
N CYS A 485 20.26 -3.31 8.02
CA CYS A 485 20.87 -2.19 8.71
C CYS A 485 21.04 -2.52 10.19
N LYS A 486 22.28 -2.69 10.64
CA LYS A 486 22.63 -3.07 12.02
C LYS A 486 23.25 -1.90 12.76
N SER A 487 22.49 -1.26 13.60
CA SER A 487 22.96 -0.25 14.56
C SER A 487 23.36 -0.87 15.91
N ALA A 488 23.77 -0.05 16.88
CA ALA A 488 24.06 -0.53 18.22
C ALA A 488 22.79 -1.02 18.95
N SER A 489 21.65 -0.39 18.67
CA SER A 489 20.37 -0.67 19.34
C SER A 489 19.61 -1.83 18.72
N ARG A 490 19.69 -2.03 17.38
CA ARG A 490 18.92 -3.08 16.68
C ARG A 490 19.44 -3.38 15.27
N THR A 491 18.95 -4.51 14.74
CA THR A 491 19.01 -4.84 13.32
C THR A 491 17.63 -4.61 12.70
N GLN A 492 17.59 -4.02 11.53
CA GLN A 492 16.37 -3.76 10.75
C GLN A 492 16.58 -4.31 9.34
N THR A 493 15.53 -4.83 8.73
CA THR A 493 15.54 -5.27 7.33
C THR A 493 14.44 -4.55 6.57
N ARG A 494 14.75 -4.09 5.36
CA ARG A 494 13.79 -3.44 4.43
C ARG A 494 13.95 -4.04 3.04
N CYS A 495 12.85 -4.10 2.29
CA CYS A 495 12.83 -4.53 0.90
C CYS A 495 12.53 -3.33 0.00
N VAL A 496 13.17 -3.27 -1.17
CA VAL A 496 12.76 -2.33 -2.24
C VAL A 496 11.53 -2.91 -2.92
N THR A 497 10.41 -2.19 -2.90
CA THR A 497 9.13 -2.64 -3.44
C THR A 497 8.47 -1.58 -4.32
N SER A 498 7.79 -2.02 -5.39
CA SER A 498 7.03 -1.17 -6.32
C SER A 498 5.56 -1.01 -5.94
N CYS A 499 5.11 -1.62 -4.85
CA CYS A 499 3.71 -1.61 -4.43
C CYS A 499 3.62 -1.48 -2.93
N VAL A 500 2.70 -0.63 -2.46
CA VAL A 500 2.44 -0.44 -1.04
C VAL A 500 0.98 -0.01 -0.83
N GLY A 501 0.36 -0.54 0.19
CA GLY A 501 -0.98 -0.15 0.60
C GLY A 501 -2.04 -0.44 -0.45
N TYR A 502 -2.72 0.61 -0.92
CA TYR A 502 -3.84 0.54 -1.85
C TYR A 502 -3.52 1.26 -3.15
N ALA A 503 -3.46 0.52 -4.26
CA ALA A 503 -3.37 1.05 -5.63
C ALA A 503 -2.20 2.04 -5.87
N SER A 504 -1.17 2.03 -5.02
CA SER A 504 -0.13 3.07 -4.97
C SER A 504 1.28 2.49 -4.99
N SER A 505 2.26 3.34 -5.34
CA SER A 505 3.69 3.03 -5.39
C SER A 505 4.47 4.13 -4.69
N SER A 506 5.12 3.82 -3.57
CA SER A 506 5.94 4.77 -2.80
C SER A 506 7.36 4.90 -3.35
N ASP A 507 8.17 5.79 -2.77
CA ASP A 507 9.58 5.93 -3.14
C ASP A 507 10.33 4.61 -2.97
N LEU A 508 11.13 4.24 -3.98
CA LEU A 508 11.97 3.04 -3.95
C LEU A 508 13.19 3.18 -3.02
N THR A 509 13.37 4.32 -2.38
CA THR A 509 14.41 4.55 -1.37
C THR A 509 14.07 3.83 -0.08
N VAL A 510 14.93 2.93 0.40
CA VAL A 510 14.75 2.32 1.71
C VAL A 510 15.19 3.25 2.82
N HIS A 511 14.39 3.34 3.88
CA HIS A 511 14.59 4.23 5.00
C HIS A 511 14.77 3.48 6.32
N PHE A 512 15.73 3.92 7.14
CA PHE A 512 16.02 3.39 8.47
C PHE A 512 16.10 4.52 9.49
N GLY A 513 15.20 4.53 10.46
CA GLY A 513 15.38 5.32 11.68
C GLY A 513 16.41 4.65 12.58
N LEU A 514 17.34 5.41 13.10
CA LEU A 514 18.44 4.92 13.93
C LEU A 514 18.36 5.40 15.39
N GLY A 515 17.29 6.13 15.75
CA GLY A 515 17.12 6.65 17.11
C GLY A 515 18.26 7.58 17.53
N ALA A 516 19.11 7.12 18.46
CA ALA A 516 20.29 7.85 18.93
C ALA A 516 21.59 7.37 18.27
N ASP A 517 21.56 6.27 17.51
CA ASP A 517 22.76 5.65 16.94
C ASP A 517 23.28 6.47 15.75
N ARG A 518 24.55 6.83 15.79
CA ARG A 518 25.17 7.71 14.79
C ARG A 518 25.76 6.98 13.61
N LYS A 519 25.78 5.63 13.64
CA LYS A 519 26.34 4.78 12.59
C LYS A 519 25.68 3.42 12.62
N ALA A 520 25.69 2.74 11.47
CA ALA A 520 25.18 1.38 11.33
C ALA A 520 26.03 0.59 10.32
N GLY A 521 26.12 -0.72 10.50
CA GLY A 521 26.61 -1.65 9.47
C GLY A 521 25.50 -1.89 8.45
N VAL A 522 25.81 -1.87 7.17
CA VAL A 522 24.84 -2.07 6.08
C VAL A 522 25.28 -3.22 5.19
N GLU A 523 24.34 -4.13 4.94
CA GLU A 523 24.47 -5.23 4.00
C GLU A 523 23.28 -5.23 3.04
N ILE A 524 23.54 -5.43 1.76
CA ILE A 524 22.53 -5.46 0.70
C ILE A 524 22.59 -6.84 0.04
N ARG A 525 21.44 -7.51 -0.01
CA ARG A 525 21.22 -8.69 -0.84
C ARG A 525 20.45 -8.24 -2.08
N TRP A 526 21.13 -8.31 -3.22
CA TRP A 526 20.57 -7.94 -4.51
C TRP A 526 19.68 -9.05 -5.08
N PRO A 527 18.69 -8.76 -5.95
CA PRO A 527 17.88 -9.77 -6.64
C PRO A 527 18.70 -10.80 -7.43
N SER A 528 19.87 -10.41 -7.94
CA SER A 528 20.83 -11.32 -8.59
C SER A 528 21.43 -12.40 -7.67
N GLY A 529 21.14 -12.32 -6.35
CA GLY A 529 21.75 -13.18 -5.32
C GLY A 529 23.09 -12.65 -4.79
N MET A 530 23.62 -11.55 -5.35
CA MET A 530 24.86 -10.93 -4.85
C MET A 530 24.62 -10.32 -3.46
N VAL A 531 25.61 -10.47 -2.57
CA VAL A 531 25.64 -9.81 -1.27
C VAL A 531 26.75 -8.76 -1.28
N GLN A 532 26.36 -7.51 -0.98
CA GLN A 532 27.29 -6.37 -0.88
C GLN A 532 27.30 -5.85 0.54
N ASN A 533 28.48 -5.81 1.16
CA ASN A 533 28.67 -5.25 2.48
C ASN A 533 29.30 -3.85 2.36
N LEU A 534 28.59 -2.80 2.81
CA LEU A 534 29.09 -1.43 2.81
C LEU A 534 29.95 -1.12 4.05
N GLY A 535 30.07 -2.07 4.99
CA GLY A 535 30.72 -1.85 6.27
C GLY A 535 29.92 -0.90 7.15
N THR A 536 30.62 -0.11 7.96
CA THR A 536 29.99 0.87 8.85
C THR A 536 29.83 2.21 8.14
N VAL A 537 28.60 2.72 8.10
CA VAL A 537 28.24 4.02 7.51
C VAL A 537 27.73 4.98 8.61
N GLU A 538 27.98 6.27 8.45
CA GLU A 538 27.49 7.30 9.34
C GLU A 538 26.00 7.57 9.11
N ALA A 539 25.30 8.01 10.15
CA ALA A 539 23.90 8.41 10.08
C ALA A 539 23.69 9.76 9.37
N ASN A 540 22.43 10.11 9.12
CA ASN A 540 21.96 11.37 8.54
C ASN A 540 22.50 11.62 7.13
N GLN A 541 22.41 10.61 6.29
CA GLN A 541 22.76 10.71 4.88
C GLN A 541 21.89 9.83 3.99
N ARG A 542 21.76 10.21 2.73
CA ARG A 542 21.20 9.42 1.63
C ARG A 542 22.35 8.91 0.79
N LEU A 543 22.41 7.59 0.61
CA LEU A 543 23.43 6.90 -0.18
C LEU A 543 22.82 6.42 -1.49
N ASN A 544 23.45 6.71 -2.61
CA ASN A 544 23.19 6.05 -3.88
C ASN A 544 24.16 4.88 -4.01
N VAL A 545 23.64 3.65 -4.03
CA VAL A 545 24.44 2.44 -4.05
C VAL A 545 24.16 1.67 -5.32
N GLU A 546 25.21 1.43 -6.10
CA GLU A 546 25.12 0.63 -7.32
C GLU A 546 25.61 -0.80 -7.05
N GLU A 547 24.91 -1.77 -7.64
CA GLU A 547 25.29 -3.19 -7.58
C GLU A 547 26.71 -3.38 -8.15
N PRO A 548 27.62 -4.09 -7.46
CA PRO A 548 28.98 -4.30 -7.95
C PRO A 548 29.03 -5.07 -9.28
N SER A 549 30.00 -4.75 -10.14
CA SER A 549 30.28 -5.54 -11.33
C SER A 549 31.09 -6.80 -10.94
N GLY A 550 30.51 -7.98 -11.12
CA GLY A 550 31.18 -9.26 -10.86
C GLY A 550 30.34 -10.18 -9.96
N ARG A 551 30.50 -11.50 -10.16
CA ARG A 551 29.90 -12.47 -9.24
C ARG A 551 30.60 -12.34 -7.90
N GLY A 552 29.84 -12.11 -6.83
CA GLY A 552 30.35 -12.17 -5.46
C GLY A 552 31.05 -13.50 -5.25
N SER A 553 32.24 -13.45 -4.67
CA SER A 553 33.05 -14.58 -4.30
C SER A 553 32.52 -15.28 -3.06
#